data_175aede8dc032bdea29bdab25075ed02
#
_entry.id   175aede8dc032bdea29bdab25075ed02
#
_cell.length_a   1.000
_cell.length_b   1.000
_cell.length_c   1.000
_cell.angle_alpha   90.00
_cell.angle_beta   90.00
_cell.angle_gamma   90.00
#
_symmetry.space_group_name_H-M   'P 1'
#
loop_
_entity.id
_entity.type
_entity.pdbx_description
1 polymer ?
#
loop_
_entity_poly.entity_id
_entity_poly.type
_entity_poly.pdbx_seq_one_letter_code
_entity_poly.pdbx_strand_id
1 'polypeptide(L)'
;DGFNLYQQYFLVTDEGEWAGISQGMNTRSRRARRYHWHSPTVRSFVDDPHKAIVGQQNGQILNLADGRADFARTNIVNMTKEKPEEILDIYKGVSLPDQHDVRESDVNMKRLGSVLHMAYEKGIDKFEDLLMLKGVGPKTLKSLALVSEVVHGDSSRFDDPARFSFAVGGKDGVPHPVDTESYDETINILQDSVEKSKLGYNDKSKALKRLHRATVKSEKNYTPASFLNDILDMEWKHAEINGGMTFMGKTIKGVTRAI
;
A
#
# COMPACT_ATOMS: atom_id res chain seq x y z
N ASP A 1 1.78 2.27 8.12
CA ASP A 1 0.94 3.19 7.33
C ASP A 1 -0.52 3.29 7.84
N GLY A 2 -0.91 2.47 8.81
CA GLY A 2 -2.23 2.50 9.44
C GLY A 2 -3.35 1.82 8.65
N PHE A 3 -3.02 1.05 7.64
CA PHE A 3 -3.99 0.27 6.88
C PHE A 3 -3.95 -1.20 7.33
N ASN A 4 -5.12 -1.75 7.66
CA ASN A 4 -5.26 -3.16 8.02
C ASN A 4 -5.65 -3.97 6.79
N LEU A 5 -4.94 -5.06 6.56
CA LEU A 5 -5.24 -5.99 5.47
C LEU A 5 -6.65 -6.58 5.65
N TYR A 6 -7.48 -6.53 4.61
CA TYR A 6 -8.82 -7.15 4.62
C TYR A 6 -9.08 -8.02 3.39
N GLN A 7 -8.28 -7.89 2.34
CA GLN A 7 -8.43 -8.68 1.12
C GLN A 7 -7.06 -8.92 0.49
N GLN A 8 -6.86 -10.12 -0.02
CA GLN A 8 -5.65 -10.51 -0.71
C GLN A 8 -5.99 -11.41 -1.90
N TYR A 9 -5.34 -11.15 -3.03
CA TYR A 9 -5.33 -12.00 -4.21
C TYR A 9 -3.93 -12.49 -4.45
N PHE A 10 -3.81 -13.75 -4.84
CA PHE A 10 -2.56 -14.34 -5.25
C PHE A 10 -2.79 -15.11 -6.55
N LEU A 11 -2.05 -14.75 -7.58
CA LEU A 11 -2.14 -15.30 -8.93
C LEU A 11 -0.82 -15.97 -9.23
N VAL A 12 -0.87 -17.19 -9.76
CA VAL A 12 0.34 -17.96 -10.16
C VAL A 12 0.11 -18.47 -11.56
N THR A 13 1.13 -18.36 -12.41
CA THR A 13 1.15 -18.97 -13.74
C THR A 13 1.67 -20.40 -13.66
N ASP A 14 1.45 -21.17 -14.72
CA ASP A 14 2.02 -22.52 -14.87
C ASP A 14 3.56 -22.52 -15.01
N GLU A 15 4.17 -21.40 -15.34
CA GLU A 15 5.61 -21.19 -15.42
C GLU A 15 6.22 -20.77 -14.07
N GLY A 16 5.39 -20.62 -13.03
CA GLY A 16 5.82 -20.27 -11.68
C GLY A 16 5.96 -18.76 -11.42
N GLU A 17 5.61 -17.91 -12.36
CA GLU A 17 5.49 -16.48 -12.09
C GLU A 17 4.25 -16.21 -11.24
N TRP A 18 4.33 -15.21 -10.35
CA TRP A 18 3.22 -14.87 -9.48
C TRP A 18 3.05 -13.35 -9.33
N ALA A 19 1.83 -12.98 -9.04
CA ALA A 19 1.47 -11.62 -8.64
C ALA A 19 0.64 -11.67 -7.35
N GLY A 20 0.98 -10.81 -6.41
CA GLY A 20 0.23 -10.60 -5.18
C GLY A 20 -0.41 -9.22 -5.18
N ILE A 21 -1.67 -9.14 -4.78
CA ILE A 21 -2.38 -7.88 -4.58
C ILE A 21 -3.05 -7.94 -3.22
N SER A 22 -2.59 -7.09 -2.31
CA SER A 22 -3.20 -6.95 -0.98
C SER A 22 -3.93 -5.62 -0.88
N GLN A 23 -5.09 -5.62 -0.27
CA GLN A 23 -5.85 -4.40 -0.03
C GLN A 23 -5.99 -4.17 1.46
N GLY A 24 -5.50 -3.03 1.91
CA GLY A 24 -5.62 -2.53 3.27
C GLY A 24 -6.71 -1.47 3.39
N MET A 25 -7.37 -1.41 4.52
CA MET A 25 -8.34 -0.38 4.86
C MET A 25 -7.96 0.32 6.16
N ASN A 26 -8.05 1.64 6.14
CA ASN A 26 -7.98 2.46 7.33
C ASN A 26 -9.40 2.96 7.67
N THR A 27 -10.01 2.39 8.69
CA THR A 27 -11.39 2.70 9.08
C THR A 27 -11.56 4.11 9.63
N ARG A 28 -10.50 4.72 10.21
CA ARG A 28 -10.54 6.10 10.72
C ARG A 28 -10.63 7.11 9.59
N SER A 29 -9.77 6.94 8.58
CA SER A 29 -9.73 7.83 7.41
C SER A 29 -10.72 7.42 6.31
N ARG A 30 -11.36 6.25 6.42
CA ARG A 30 -12.22 5.63 5.41
C ARG A 30 -11.53 5.48 4.05
N ARG A 31 -10.22 5.23 4.07
CA ARG A 31 -9.39 5.08 2.87
C ARG A 31 -8.94 3.64 2.71
N ALA A 32 -8.68 3.25 1.47
CA ALA A 32 -8.09 1.97 1.12
C ALA A 32 -6.77 2.18 0.39
N ARG A 33 -5.87 1.20 0.53
CA ARG A 33 -4.63 1.08 -0.21
C ARG A 33 -4.53 -0.29 -0.84
N ARG A 34 -3.90 -0.35 -2.02
CA ARG A 34 -3.51 -1.61 -2.66
C ARG A 34 -2.01 -1.70 -2.74
N TYR A 35 -1.50 -2.85 -2.36
CA TYR A 35 -0.08 -3.19 -2.40
C TYR A 35 0.09 -4.28 -3.45
N HIS A 36 1.01 -4.06 -4.38
CA HIS A 36 1.23 -4.94 -5.52
C HIS A 36 2.62 -5.53 -5.47
N TRP A 37 2.71 -6.84 -5.60
CA TRP A 37 3.96 -7.59 -5.77
C TRP A 37 3.92 -8.30 -7.12
N HIS A 38 5.08 -8.39 -7.77
CA HIS A 38 5.22 -9.05 -9.04
C HIS A 38 6.53 -9.83 -9.06
N SER A 39 6.48 -11.16 -9.13
CA SER A 39 7.63 -12.05 -8.94
C SER A 39 8.86 -11.68 -9.75
N PRO A 40 8.79 -11.26 -11.04
CA PRO A 40 9.96 -10.86 -11.80
C PRO A 40 10.71 -9.64 -11.22
N THR A 41 10.05 -8.83 -10.39
CA THR A 41 10.65 -7.62 -9.80
C THR A 41 10.97 -7.74 -8.32
N VAL A 42 10.42 -8.73 -7.62
CA VAL A 42 10.68 -8.94 -6.19
C VAL A 42 12.05 -9.60 -6.02
N ARG A 43 12.97 -8.90 -5.33
CA ARG A 43 14.30 -9.41 -4.96
C ARG A 43 14.38 -9.74 -3.47
N SER A 44 13.66 -9.00 -2.66
CA SER A 44 13.53 -9.15 -1.22
C SER A 44 12.09 -8.89 -0.84
N PHE A 45 11.61 -9.45 0.27
CA PHE A 45 10.29 -9.14 0.82
C PHE A 45 10.29 -7.96 1.81
N VAL A 46 11.47 -7.44 2.13
CA VAL A 46 11.64 -6.32 3.07
C VAL A 46 12.39 -5.12 2.46
N ASP A 47 12.90 -5.27 1.24
CA ASP A 47 13.70 -4.27 0.55
C ASP A 47 13.08 -3.96 -0.81
N ASP A 48 12.41 -2.81 -0.92
CA ASP A 48 11.63 -2.38 -2.08
C ASP A 48 10.73 -3.49 -2.69
N PRO A 49 9.94 -4.20 -1.87
CA PRO A 49 9.26 -5.41 -2.32
C PRO A 49 8.09 -5.14 -3.27
N HIS A 50 7.55 -3.92 -3.22
CA HIS A 50 6.31 -3.60 -3.90
C HIS A 50 6.56 -3.11 -5.33
N LYS A 51 5.88 -3.70 -6.29
CA LYS A 51 5.82 -3.16 -7.66
C LYS A 51 5.10 -1.81 -7.69
N ALA A 52 4.07 -1.67 -6.89
CA ALA A 52 3.34 -0.43 -6.70
C ALA A 52 2.59 -0.42 -5.36
N ILE A 53 2.45 0.74 -4.76
CA ILE A 53 1.50 1.01 -3.69
C ILE A 53 0.54 2.08 -4.19
N VAL A 54 -0.74 1.71 -4.31
CA VAL A 54 -1.77 2.56 -4.89
C VAL A 54 -2.71 3.07 -3.81
N GLY A 55 -2.84 4.36 -3.71
CA GLY A 55 -3.70 5.04 -2.75
C GLY A 55 -3.28 6.48 -2.52
N GLN A 56 -4.03 7.18 -1.72
CA GLN A 56 -3.69 8.55 -1.34
C GLN A 56 -2.50 8.55 -0.37
N GLN A 57 -1.57 9.47 -0.57
CA GLN A 57 -0.47 9.70 0.36
C GLN A 57 -0.98 10.22 1.71
N ASN A 58 -0.37 9.74 2.77
CA ASN A 58 -0.65 10.16 4.15
C ASN A 58 0.44 11.05 4.75
N GLY A 59 1.35 11.57 3.92
CA GLY A 59 2.47 12.37 4.37
C GLY A 59 3.63 11.52 4.93
N GLN A 60 4.01 11.75 6.18
CA GLN A 60 5.11 11.03 6.80
C GLN A 60 4.64 9.74 7.44
N ILE A 61 5.11 8.60 6.91
CA ILE A 61 4.94 7.28 7.51
C ILE A 61 6.30 6.61 7.62
N LEU A 62 6.55 5.88 8.70
CA LEU A 62 7.77 5.09 8.84
C LEU A 62 7.80 4.02 7.74
N ASN A 63 8.77 4.10 6.85
CA ASN A 63 8.94 3.18 5.73
C ASN A 63 10.21 2.34 5.89
N LEU A 64 10.09 1.22 6.57
CA LEU A 64 11.17 0.23 6.70
C LEU A 64 11.33 -0.67 5.46
N ALA A 65 10.45 -0.57 4.49
CA ALA A 65 10.56 -1.30 3.22
C ALA A 65 11.29 -0.51 2.12
N ASP A 66 11.65 0.74 2.35
CA ASP A 66 12.48 1.54 1.44
C ASP A 66 13.89 0.95 1.37
N GLY A 67 14.47 0.81 0.17
CA GLY A 67 15.83 0.31 -0.02
C GLY A 67 16.88 1.09 0.77
N ARG A 68 16.64 2.39 0.96
CA ARG A 68 17.51 3.26 1.77
C ARG A 68 17.40 3.03 3.28
N ALA A 69 16.46 2.21 3.73
CA ALA A 69 16.26 1.87 5.14
C ALA A 69 17.06 0.63 5.60
N ASP A 70 17.99 0.15 4.79
CA ASP A 70 18.78 -1.05 5.08
C ASP A 70 19.56 -0.95 6.39
N PHE A 71 20.21 0.19 6.65
CA PHE A 71 20.89 0.43 7.93
C PHE A 71 19.91 0.38 9.10
N ALA A 72 18.74 0.98 8.98
CA ALA A 72 17.73 0.96 10.04
C ALA A 72 17.27 -0.48 10.34
N ARG A 73 17.03 -1.30 9.29
CA ARG A 73 16.69 -2.72 9.44
C ARG A 73 17.81 -3.50 10.14
N THR A 74 19.03 -3.29 9.68
CA THR A 74 20.23 -3.94 10.26
C THR A 74 20.40 -3.59 11.73
N ASN A 75 20.28 -2.31 12.08
CA ASN A 75 20.45 -1.87 13.46
C ASN A 75 19.31 -2.31 14.38
N ILE A 76 18.08 -2.36 13.88
CA ILE A 76 16.98 -2.99 14.61
C ILE A 76 17.30 -4.46 14.94
N VAL A 77 17.83 -5.22 13.99
CA VAL A 77 18.24 -6.62 14.22
C VAL A 77 19.40 -6.71 15.20
N ASN A 78 20.43 -5.88 15.05
CA ASN A 78 21.57 -5.85 15.97
C ASN A 78 21.12 -5.54 17.40
N MET A 79 20.24 -4.57 17.57
CA MET A 79 19.68 -4.22 18.87
C MET A 79 18.94 -5.40 19.53
N THR A 80 18.31 -6.30 18.75
CA THR A 80 17.67 -7.50 19.31
C THR A 80 18.68 -8.54 19.84
N LYS A 81 19.97 -8.39 19.55
CA LYS A 81 21.05 -9.24 20.06
C LYS A 81 21.63 -8.73 21.40
N GLU A 82 21.27 -7.51 21.77
CA GLU A 82 21.62 -6.94 23.08
C GLU A 82 20.65 -7.48 24.15
N LYS A 83 21.06 -7.36 25.43
CA LYS A 83 20.19 -7.79 26.53
C LYS A 83 18.90 -6.97 26.55
N PRO A 84 17.75 -7.64 26.59
CA PRO A 84 16.44 -6.96 26.55
C PRO A 84 16.26 -5.90 27.64
N GLU A 85 16.83 -6.11 28.83
CA GLU A 85 16.76 -5.18 29.95
C GLU A 85 17.49 -3.87 29.65
N GLU A 86 18.66 -3.95 29.02
CA GLU A 86 19.48 -2.78 28.65
C GLU A 86 18.73 -1.91 27.62
N ILE A 87 18.12 -2.55 26.62
CA ILE A 87 17.29 -1.87 25.61
C ILE A 87 16.06 -1.21 26.23
N LEU A 88 15.38 -1.91 27.14
CA LEU A 88 14.21 -1.36 27.84
C LEU A 88 14.56 -0.18 28.75
N ASP A 89 15.74 -0.18 29.37
CA ASP A 89 16.17 0.93 30.20
C ASP A 89 16.58 2.14 29.35
N ILE A 90 17.23 1.93 28.21
CA ILE A 90 17.47 3.00 27.23
C ILE A 90 16.14 3.63 26.82
N TYR A 91 15.15 2.80 26.48
CA TYR A 91 13.85 3.29 26.05
C TYR A 91 13.14 4.14 27.09
N LYS A 92 13.21 3.79 28.38
CA LYS A 92 12.65 4.59 29.48
C LYS A 92 13.31 5.96 29.64
N GLY A 93 14.59 6.07 29.25
CA GLY A 93 15.37 7.30 29.33
C GLY A 93 15.23 8.22 28.11
N VAL A 94 14.60 7.74 27.03
CA VAL A 94 14.50 8.47 25.77
C VAL A 94 13.21 9.28 25.74
N SER A 95 13.35 10.60 25.57
CA SER A 95 12.24 11.47 25.18
C SER A 95 12.06 11.38 23.67
N LEU A 96 10.99 10.74 23.21
CA LEU A 96 10.72 10.62 21.78
C LEU A 96 10.28 11.98 21.21
N PRO A 97 10.83 12.39 20.05
CA PRO A 97 10.40 13.63 19.40
C PRO A 97 8.91 13.58 19.01
N ASP A 98 8.15 14.61 19.32
CA ASP A 98 6.72 14.73 18.98
C ASP A 98 6.43 14.71 17.48
N GLN A 99 7.45 14.88 16.65
CA GLN A 99 7.34 14.95 15.18
C GLN A 99 7.15 13.58 14.51
N HIS A 100 7.36 12.48 15.20
CA HIS A 100 7.26 11.13 14.65
C HIS A 100 5.98 10.48 15.14
N ASP A 101 4.84 10.83 14.86
CA ASP A 101 3.51 10.17 15.08
C ASP A 101 3.51 8.90 15.98
N VAL A 102 4.50 8.79 16.88
CA VAL A 102 4.67 7.75 17.89
C VAL A 102 4.81 8.44 19.25
N ARG A 103 3.81 8.29 20.05
CA ARG A 103 3.80 8.80 21.43
C ARG A 103 4.26 7.70 22.38
N GLU A 104 4.84 8.07 23.50
CA GLU A 104 5.19 7.14 24.58
C GLU A 104 3.99 6.25 24.95
N SER A 105 2.77 6.81 24.94
CA SER A 105 1.51 6.08 25.17
C SER A 105 1.19 5.01 24.10
N ASP A 106 1.83 5.06 22.93
CA ASP A 106 1.59 4.09 21.85
C ASP A 106 2.41 2.84 22.00
N VAL A 107 3.39 2.84 22.89
CA VAL A 107 4.31 1.73 23.11
C VAL A 107 3.86 0.91 24.31
N ASN A 108 3.54 -0.33 24.04
CA ASN A 108 3.28 -1.31 25.10
C ASN A 108 4.63 -1.92 25.54
N MET A 109 5.23 -1.37 26.62
CA MET A 109 6.51 -1.80 27.17
C MET A 109 6.57 -3.30 27.50
N LYS A 110 5.47 -3.87 28.02
CA LYS A 110 5.39 -5.29 28.32
C LYS A 110 5.48 -6.14 27.06
N ARG A 111 4.82 -5.69 25.99
CA ARG A 111 4.85 -6.38 24.70
C ARG A 111 6.20 -6.22 23.99
N LEU A 112 6.77 -5.03 24.05
CA LEU A 112 8.12 -4.75 23.52
C LEU A 112 9.15 -5.64 24.22
N GLY A 113 9.15 -5.70 25.54
CA GLY A 113 10.04 -6.57 26.33
C GLY A 113 9.88 -8.04 25.94
N SER A 114 8.65 -8.54 25.82
CA SER A 114 8.41 -9.92 25.38
C SER A 114 8.95 -10.23 23.98
N VAL A 115 8.88 -9.27 23.06
CA VAL A 115 9.42 -9.44 21.71
C VAL A 115 10.95 -9.42 21.73
N LEU A 116 11.55 -8.50 22.47
CA LEU A 116 13.02 -8.43 22.62
C LEU A 116 13.57 -9.72 23.24
N HIS A 117 12.96 -10.24 24.30
CA HIS A 117 13.36 -11.53 24.88
C HIS A 117 13.26 -12.69 23.89
N MET A 118 12.16 -12.78 23.15
CA MET A 118 12.02 -13.84 22.13
C MET A 118 13.03 -13.71 21.00
N ALA A 119 13.33 -12.49 20.58
CA ALA A 119 14.30 -12.24 19.53
C ALA A 119 15.72 -12.59 19.99
N TYR A 120 16.09 -12.18 21.22
CA TYR A 120 17.36 -12.49 21.87
C TYR A 120 17.57 -14.00 22.03
N GLU A 121 16.60 -14.71 22.60
CA GLU A 121 16.65 -16.16 22.80
C GLU A 121 16.76 -16.95 21.49
N LYS A 122 16.11 -16.48 20.43
CA LYS A 122 16.13 -17.12 19.11
C LYS A 122 17.36 -16.79 18.28
N GLY A 123 18.16 -15.78 18.69
CA GLY A 123 19.33 -15.34 17.94
C GLY A 123 18.95 -14.85 16.52
N ILE A 124 18.02 -13.92 16.44
CA ILE A 124 17.52 -13.40 15.16
C ILE A 124 18.65 -12.69 14.41
N ASP A 125 18.91 -13.11 13.17
CA ASP A 125 19.96 -12.54 12.31
C ASP A 125 19.44 -11.76 11.12
N LYS A 126 18.15 -11.93 10.77
CA LYS A 126 17.52 -11.27 9.62
C LYS A 126 16.26 -10.52 10.03
N PHE A 127 16.04 -9.40 9.36
CA PHE A 127 14.86 -8.58 9.60
C PHE A 127 13.55 -9.31 9.28
N GLU A 128 13.54 -10.15 8.25
CA GLU A 128 12.41 -11.03 7.91
C GLU A 128 12.02 -11.96 9.06
N ASP A 129 13.01 -12.55 9.72
CA ASP A 129 12.79 -13.47 10.84
C ASP A 129 12.20 -12.72 12.04
N LEU A 130 12.63 -11.46 12.26
CA LEU A 130 12.05 -10.59 13.28
C LEU A 130 10.57 -10.31 12.98
N LEU A 131 10.21 -10.03 11.72
CA LEU A 131 8.82 -9.79 11.32
C LEU A 131 7.91 -11.00 11.55
N MET A 132 8.46 -12.21 11.48
CA MET A 132 7.72 -13.47 11.69
C MET A 132 7.54 -13.82 13.17
N LEU A 133 8.18 -13.09 14.10
CA LEU A 133 8.00 -13.34 15.52
C LEU A 133 6.58 -12.99 15.98
N LYS A 134 6.03 -13.89 16.80
CA LYS A 134 4.71 -13.64 17.42
C LYS A 134 4.77 -12.40 18.31
N GLY A 135 3.90 -11.46 18.02
CA GLY A 135 3.80 -10.20 18.78
C GLY A 135 4.49 -9.02 18.14
N VAL A 136 5.31 -9.23 17.11
CA VAL A 136 5.83 -8.14 16.28
C VAL A 136 4.68 -7.61 15.43
N GLY A 137 4.45 -6.31 15.53
CA GLY A 137 3.43 -5.60 14.79
C GLY A 137 3.86 -4.16 14.53
N PRO A 138 3.05 -3.37 13.84
CA PRO A 138 3.42 -2.02 13.41
C PRO A 138 3.93 -1.13 14.54
N LYS A 139 3.27 -1.16 15.70
CA LYS A 139 3.69 -0.36 16.87
C LYS A 139 5.02 -0.82 17.45
N THR A 140 5.25 -2.13 17.54
CA THR A 140 6.51 -2.70 18.00
C THR A 140 7.66 -2.31 17.07
N LEU A 141 7.45 -2.41 15.76
CA LEU A 141 8.45 -2.01 14.76
C LEU A 141 8.76 -0.52 14.82
N LYS A 142 7.74 0.32 14.95
CA LYS A 142 7.95 1.76 15.16
C LYS A 142 8.79 2.04 16.40
N SER A 143 8.50 1.36 17.50
CA SER A 143 9.28 1.53 18.75
C SER A 143 10.71 1.07 18.58
N LEU A 144 10.95 -0.09 17.98
CA LEU A 144 12.30 -0.59 17.71
C LEU A 144 13.07 0.34 16.78
N ALA A 145 12.43 0.86 15.72
CA ALA A 145 13.08 1.80 14.80
C ALA A 145 13.48 3.09 15.49
N LEU A 146 12.63 3.66 16.33
CA LEU A 146 12.95 4.90 17.06
C LEU A 146 14.04 4.70 18.09
N VAL A 147 14.02 3.60 18.85
CA VAL A 147 15.10 3.30 19.80
C VAL A 147 16.40 3.06 19.05
N SER A 148 16.38 2.32 17.96
CA SER A 148 17.53 2.08 17.10
C SER A 148 18.11 3.39 16.56
N GLU A 149 17.29 4.33 16.13
CA GLU A 149 17.72 5.64 15.65
C GLU A 149 18.44 6.44 16.76
N VAL A 150 17.92 6.39 17.98
CA VAL A 150 18.55 7.08 19.13
C VAL A 150 19.84 6.42 19.53
N VAL A 151 19.91 5.09 19.54
CA VAL A 151 21.09 4.33 19.99
C VAL A 151 22.20 4.35 18.95
N HIS A 152 21.87 4.21 17.68
CA HIS A 152 22.83 4.05 16.59
C HIS A 152 22.98 5.29 15.70
N GLY A 153 22.10 6.29 15.84
CA GLY A 153 22.16 7.55 15.09
C GLY A 153 21.69 7.47 13.63
N ASP A 154 21.13 6.33 13.22
CA ASP A 154 20.67 6.14 11.84
C ASP A 154 19.25 6.67 11.65
N SER A 155 19.11 7.62 10.72
CA SER A 155 17.82 8.22 10.43
C SER A 155 16.83 7.23 9.81
N SER A 156 15.72 7.00 10.48
CA SER A 156 14.59 6.28 9.93
C SER A 156 14.01 7.01 8.72
N ARG A 157 13.44 6.26 7.76
CA ARG A 157 12.79 6.85 6.58
C ARG A 157 11.33 7.10 6.87
N PHE A 158 10.93 8.36 6.74
CA PHE A 158 9.54 8.81 6.88
C PHE A 158 9.05 9.33 5.53
N ASP A 159 8.74 8.40 4.63
CA ASP A 159 8.27 8.70 3.29
C ASP A 159 7.13 7.77 2.90
N ASP A 160 6.09 8.32 2.30
CA ASP A 160 4.95 7.53 1.85
C ASP A 160 5.09 7.22 0.35
N PRO A 161 5.44 5.98 -0.03
CA PRO A 161 5.62 5.60 -1.42
C PRO A 161 4.31 5.44 -2.19
N ALA A 162 3.15 5.64 -1.54
CA ALA A 162 1.86 5.49 -2.20
C ALA A 162 1.69 6.50 -3.33
N ARG A 163 1.20 6.03 -4.46
CA ARG A 163 0.84 6.85 -5.61
C ARG A 163 -0.65 6.79 -5.82
N PHE A 164 -1.24 7.94 -6.07
CA PHE A 164 -2.63 7.99 -6.47
C PHE A 164 -2.75 7.37 -7.87
N SER A 165 -3.71 6.46 -8.02
CA SER A 165 -4.06 5.90 -9.32
C SER A 165 -5.55 6.08 -9.52
N PHE A 166 -5.89 6.53 -10.71
CA PHE A 166 -7.28 6.64 -11.12
C PHE A 166 -7.84 5.23 -11.35
N ALA A 167 -9.05 4.97 -10.84
CA ALA A 167 -9.82 3.84 -11.28
C ALA A 167 -10.46 4.20 -12.64
N VAL A 168 -10.66 3.21 -13.49
CA VAL A 168 -11.43 3.40 -14.69
C VAL A 168 -12.87 3.71 -14.29
N GLY A 169 -13.35 4.91 -14.62
CA GLY A 169 -14.67 5.41 -14.22
C GLY A 169 -14.70 6.08 -12.83
N GLY A 170 -15.90 6.47 -12.43
CA GLY A 170 -16.10 7.19 -11.16
C GLY A 170 -16.02 6.28 -9.95
N LYS A 171 -15.65 6.86 -8.82
CA LYS A 171 -15.59 6.19 -7.52
C LYS A 171 -16.31 7.02 -6.47
N ASP A 172 -16.98 6.34 -5.55
CA ASP A 172 -17.63 6.97 -4.39
C ASP A 172 -18.68 8.04 -4.76
N GLY A 173 -19.36 7.85 -5.90
CA GLY A 173 -20.39 8.77 -6.39
C GLY A 173 -19.85 10.03 -7.06
N VAL A 174 -18.53 10.16 -7.20
CA VAL A 174 -17.91 11.23 -8.01
C VAL A 174 -17.65 10.68 -9.40
N PRO A 175 -18.27 11.23 -10.47
CA PRO A 175 -17.99 10.79 -11.83
C PRO A 175 -16.56 11.16 -12.22
N HIS A 176 -15.90 10.26 -12.94
CA HIS A 176 -14.58 10.47 -13.50
C HIS A 176 -14.58 10.01 -14.95
N PRO A 177 -13.96 10.74 -15.89
CA PRO A 177 -13.85 10.31 -17.26
C PRO A 177 -13.21 8.92 -17.34
N VAL A 178 -13.78 8.06 -18.18
CA VAL A 178 -13.18 6.77 -18.51
C VAL A 178 -12.02 7.04 -19.45
N ASP A 179 -10.83 6.62 -19.07
CA ASP A 179 -9.68 6.57 -19.95
C ASP A 179 -9.87 5.40 -20.93
N THR A 180 -10.36 5.74 -22.13
CA THR A 180 -10.65 4.74 -23.18
C THR A 180 -9.40 4.07 -23.69
N GLU A 181 -8.26 4.77 -23.73
CA GLU A 181 -6.99 4.22 -24.18
C GLU A 181 -6.49 3.12 -23.24
N SER A 182 -6.48 3.37 -21.91
CA SER A 182 -6.18 2.33 -20.91
C SER A 182 -7.16 1.18 -20.93
N TYR A 183 -8.42 1.45 -21.30
CA TYR A 183 -9.44 0.40 -21.41
C TYR A 183 -9.17 -0.51 -22.60
N ASP A 184 -8.87 0.07 -23.76
CA ASP A 184 -8.52 -0.65 -24.98
C ASP A 184 -7.23 -1.45 -24.82
N GLU A 185 -6.21 -0.88 -24.17
CA GLU A 185 -4.97 -1.58 -23.82
C GLU A 185 -5.26 -2.81 -22.95
N THR A 186 -6.11 -2.66 -21.94
CA THR A 186 -6.52 -3.77 -21.07
C THR A 186 -7.21 -4.89 -21.87
N ILE A 187 -8.09 -4.54 -22.77
CA ILE A 187 -8.79 -5.52 -23.65
C ILE A 187 -7.77 -6.25 -24.53
N ASN A 188 -6.84 -5.53 -25.13
CA ASN A 188 -5.80 -6.09 -25.98
C ASN A 188 -4.88 -7.04 -25.20
N ILE A 189 -4.46 -6.68 -23.98
CA ILE A 189 -3.65 -7.55 -23.10
C ILE A 189 -4.41 -8.83 -22.77
N LEU A 190 -5.71 -8.73 -22.44
CA LEU A 190 -6.54 -9.90 -22.14
C LEU A 190 -6.72 -10.80 -23.36
N GLN A 191 -6.94 -10.22 -24.54
CA GLN A 191 -7.05 -10.95 -25.79
C GLN A 191 -5.74 -11.70 -26.11
N ASP A 192 -4.63 -11.03 -26.07
CA ASP A 192 -3.29 -11.59 -26.25
C ASP A 192 -3.01 -12.74 -25.28
N SER A 193 -3.39 -12.54 -24.02
CA SER A 193 -3.20 -13.55 -22.98
C SER A 193 -4.00 -14.81 -23.25
N VAL A 194 -5.23 -14.69 -23.74
CA VAL A 194 -6.06 -15.83 -24.15
C VAL A 194 -5.47 -16.52 -25.38
N GLU A 195 -5.00 -15.75 -26.36
CA GLU A 195 -4.42 -16.30 -27.60
C GLU A 195 -3.10 -17.06 -27.33
N LYS A 196 -2.26 -16.54 -26.44
CA LYS A 196 -0.97 -17.15 -26.03
C LYS A 196 -1.13 -18.28 -25.02
N SER A 197 -2.32 -18.44 -24.41
CA SER A 197 -2.57 -19.50 -23.41
C SER A 197 -2.42 -20.91 -24.01
N LYS A 198 -2.09 -21.90 -23.17
CA LYS A 198 -2.02 -23.33 -23.57
C LYS A 198 -3.39 -24.02 -23.68
N LEU A 199 -4.48 -23.24 -23.67
CA LEU A 199 -5.85 -23.75 -23.79
C LEU A 199 -6.09 -24.38 -25.18
N GLY A 200 -6.94 -25.38 -25.24
CA GLY A 200 -7.41 -25.94 -26.51
C GLY A 200 -8.22 -24.93 -27.34
N TYR A 201 -8.26 -25.13 -28.65
CA TYR A 201 -8.94 -24.22 -29.60
C TYR A 201 -10.37 -23.85 -29.19
N ASN A 202 -11.17 -24.82 -28.74
CA ASN A 202 -12.55 -24.60 -28.32
C ASN A 202 -12.63 -23.69 -27.07
N ASP A 203 -11.71 -23.84 -26.12
CA ASP A 203 -11.73 -23.07 -24.90
C ASP A 203 -11.19 -21.65 -25.13
N LYS A 204 -10.19 -21.49 -26.00
CA LYS A 204 -9.77 -20.17 -26.48
C LYS A 204 -10.93 -19.43 -27.15
N SER A 205 -11.64 -20.10 -28.09
CA SER A 205 -12.77 -19.52 -28.77
C SER A 205 -13.91 -19.12 -27.81
N LYS A 206 -14.16 -19.93 -26.77
CA LYS A 206 -15.13 -19.59 -25.73
C LYS A 206 -14.69 -18.39 -24.89
N ALA A 207 -13.40 -18.33 -24.52
CA ALA A 207 -12.84 -17.23 -23.75
C ALA A 207 -12.91 -15.91 -24.53
N LEU A 208 -12.48 -15.91 -25.79
CA LEU A 208 -12.56 -14.73 -26.67
C LEU A 208 -14.02 -14.28 -26.90
N LYS A 209 -14.95 -15.21 -27.09
CA LYS A 209 -16.37 -14.88 -27.18
C LYS A 209 -16.94 -14.28 -25.89
N ARG A 210 -16.45 -14.71 -24.71
CA ARG A 210 -16.85 -14.12 -23.42
C ARG A 210 -16.29 -12.70 -23.28
N LEU A 211 -15.02 -12.49 -23.61
CA LEU A 211 -14.37 -11.19 -23.60
C LEU A 211 -15.13 -10.23 -24.52
N HIS A 212 -15.36 -10.61 -25.78
CA HIS A 212 -16.11 -9.80 -26.75
C HIS A 212 -17.55 -9.48 -26.26
N ARG A 213 -18.27 -10.44 -25.68
CA ARG A 213 -19.59 -10.16 -25.11
C ARG A 213 -19.54 -9.18 -23.94
N ALA A 214 -18.51 -9.26 -23.10
CA ALA A 214 -18.34 -8.31 -21.99
C ALA A 214 -18.12 -6.89 -22.54
N THR A 215 -17.24 -6.74 -23.53
CA THR A 215 -16.97 -5.46 -24.22
C THR A 215 -18.25 -4.91 -24.86
N VAL A 216 -18.91 -5.68 -25.72
CA VAL A 216 -20.16 -5.25 -26.38
C VAL A 216 -21.27 -4.91 -25.38
N LYS A 217 -21.37 -5.64 -24.26
CA LYS A 217 -22.35 -5.33 -23.21
C LYS A 217 -22.04 -3.99 -22.54
N SER A 218 -20.77 -3.70 -22.30
CA SER A 218 -20.35 -2.41 -21.73
C SER A 218 -20.64 -1.27 -22.69
N GLU A 219 -20.33 -1.43 -23.96
CA GLU A 219 -20.58 -0.44 -25.02
C GLU A 219 -22.07 -0.22 -25.28
N LYS A 220 -22.86 -1.29 -25.36
CA LYS A 220 -24.31 -1.22 -25.69
C LYS A 220 -25.11 -0.47 -24.62
N ASN A 221 -24.69 -0.53 -23.39
CA ASN A 221 -25.34 0.19 -22.28
C ASN A 221 -24.71 1.57 -22.03
N TYR A 222 -23.72 1.95 -22.83
CA TYR A 222 -23.04 3.23 -22.72
C TYR A 222 -23.73 4.25 -23.63
N THR A 223 -24.45 5.16 -23.03
CA THR A 223 -24.85 6.41 -23.67
C THR A 223 -23.84 7.46 -23.22
N PRO A 224 -23.02 8.03 -24.11
CA PRO A 224 -22.09 9.08 -23.75
C PRO A 224 -22.84 10.20 -23.07
N ALA A 225 -22.51 10.47 -21.80
CA ALA A 225 -23.08 11.59 -21.09
C ALA A 225 -22.34 12.85 -21.57
N SER A 226 -22.88 13.51 -22.57
CA SER A 226 -22.32 14.77 -23.13
C SER A 226 -22.14 15.86 -22.07
N PHE A 227 -22.85 15.75 -20.95
CA PHE A 227 -22.84 16.68 -19.83
C PHE A 227 -21.84 16.29 -18.70
N LEU A 228 -21.03 15.24 -18.87
CA LEU A 228 -20.08 14.82 -17.81
C LEU A 228 -19.08 15.93 -17.45
N ASN A 229 -18.55 16.62 -18.45
CA ASN A 229 -17.65 17.74 -18.21
C ASN A 229 -18.35 18.89 -17.50
N ASP A 230 -19.61 19.15 -17.83
CA ASP A 230 -20.42 20.19 -17.16
C ASP A 230 -20.64 19.84 -15.68
N ILE A 231 -20.89 18.55 -15.37
CA ILE A 231 -21.04 18.10 -13.99
C ILE A 231 -19.71 18.24 -13.25
N LEU A 232 -18.60 17.84 -13.85
CA LEU A 232 -17.27 17.98 -13.25
C LEU A 232 -16.94 19.45 -12.99
N ASP A 233 -17.22 20.34 -13.94
CA ASP A 233 -17.00 21.78 -13.78
C ASP A 233 -17.90 22.38 -12.71
N MET A 234 -19.14 21.94 -12.60
CA MET A 234 -20.03 22.36 -11.52
C MET A 234 -19.54 21.89 -10.14
N GLU A 235 -19.12 20.63 -10.03
CA GLU A 235 -18.56 20.07 -8.79
C GLU A 235 -17.30 20.81 -8.37
N TRP A 236 -16.41 21.14 -9.31
CA TRP A 236 -15.22 21.94 -9.04
C TRP A 236 -15.56 23.34 -8.54
N LYS A 237 -16.45 24.06 -9.24
CA LYS A 237 -16.89 25.40 -8.85
C LYS A 237 -17.55 25.38 -7.48
N HIS A 238 -18.37 24.36 -7.21
CA HIS A 238 -19.02 24.19 -5.92
C HIS A 238 -17.99 23.95 -4.80
N ALA A 239 -16.98 23.10 -5.07
CA ALA A 239 -15.93 22.82 -4.11
C ALA A 239 -15.05 24.04 -3.82
N GLU A 240 -14.74 24.88 -4.82
CA GLU A 240 -14.00 26.13 -4.63
C GLU A 240 -14.75 27.11 -3.71
N ILE A 241 -16.07 27.27 -3.91
CA ILE A 241 -16.90 28.18 -3.12
C ILE A 241 -17.12 27.66 -1.69
N ASN A 242 -17.20 26.35 -1.52
CA ASN A 242 -17.58 25.70 -0.26
C ASN A 242 -16.39 25.04 0.49
N GLY A 243 -15.19 25.61 0.37
CA GLY A 243 -14.02 25.16 1.13
C GLY A 243 -13.58 23.73 0.83
N GLY A 244 -13.77 23.29 -0.39
CA GLY A 244 -13.40 21.94 -0.86
C GLY A 244 -14.51 20.90 -0.75
N MET A 245 -15.75 21.28 -0.39
CA MET A 245 -16.87 20.36 -0.34
C MET A 245 -17.59 20.25 -1.68
N THR A 246 -17.75 19.02 -2.18
CA THR A 246 -18.57 18.71 -3.36
C THR A 246 -20.05 18.70 -3.04
N PHE A 247 -20.91 18.69 -4.06
CA PHE A 247 -22.37 18.50 -3.91
C PHE A 247 -22.72 17.23 -3.11
N MET A 248 -21.90 16.21 -3.19
CA MET A 248 -22.06 14.94 -2.46
C MET A 248 -21.54 15.00 -1.01
N GLY A 249 -21.20 16.18 -0.50
CA GLY A 249 -20.73 16.39 0.88
C GLY A 249 -19.32 15.86 1.15
N LYS A 250 -18.52 15.60 0.12
CA LYS A 250 -17.13 15.12 0.26
C LYS A 250 -16.14 16.27 0.14
N THR A 251 -15.13 16.28 0.98
CA THR A 251 -14.09 17.31 0.96
C THR A 251 -12.98 16.91 -0.02
N ILE A 252 -12.77 17.71 -1.05
CA ILE A 252 -11.61 17.62 -1.93
C ILE A 252 -10.57 18.62 -1.40
N LYS A 253 -9.56 18.14 -0.68
CA LYS A 253 -8.42 18.95 -0.25
C LYS A 253 -7.30 18.82 -1.26
N GLY A 254 -6.87 19.95 -1.84
CA GLY A 254 -5.59 20.06 -2.54
C GLY A 254 -5.50 19.38 -3.90
N VAL A 255 -6.59 19.28 -4.65
CA VAL A 255 -6.51 18.86 -6.05
C VAL A 255 -6.17 20.10 -6.88
N THR A 256 -4.88 20.32 -7.10
CA THR A 256 -4.43 21.22 -8.16
C THR A 256 -4.77 20.55 -9.49
N ARG A 257 -5.50 21.24 -10.34
CA ARG A 257 -5.79 20.81 -11.71
C ARG A 257 -4.43 20.54 -12.39
N ALA A 258 -4.10 19.29 -12.64
CA ALA A 258 -3.05 18.97 -13.60
C ALA A 258 -3.62 19.36 -14.98
N ILE A 259 -3.07 20.42 -15.56
CA ILE A 259 -3.30 20.85 -16.94
C ILE A 259 -2.67 19.85 -17.89
#